data_3e94fe96121cc8ee3dd5889a50431095
#
_entry.id   3e94fe96121cc8ee3dd5889a50431095
#
_cell.length_a   1.000
_cell.length_b   1.000
_cell.length_c   1.000
_cell.angle_alpha   90.00
_cell.angle_beta   90.00
_cell.angle_gamma   90.00
#
_symmetry.space_group_name_H-M   'P 1'
#
loop_
_entity.id
_entity.type
_entity.pdbx_description
1 polymer ?
#
loop_
_entity_poly.entity_id
_entity_poly.type
_entity_poly.pdbx_seq_one_letter_code
_entity_poly.pdbx_strand_id
1 'polypeptide(L)'
;MSIQDQKTFLSNIHPFQVLTSVQMDMCIKHMDIAYYPKDTILISPEKIPNYFFIIIKGSVYEYSNEDIILMDYQHQDSFDSNSLIYGKCDNSFKVFEDLICYEIDKKIFLKLIEENQLFKDYFLNDLVNKIQTLKDKEYTSLLSSFMIAKVQDTLIHEACIFNENTKLLDAIQQSMENRTSTIIVKTNTNQYGIITDSILK
;
A
#
# COMPACT_ATOMS: atom_id res chain seq x y z
N MET A 1 27.89 17.15 -0.37
CA MET A 1 26.87 17.36 -1.40
C MET A 1 26.68 18.87 -1.53
N SER A 2 26.76 19.44 -2.73
CA SER A 2 26.60 20.89 -2.90
C SER A 2 25.11 21.28 -2.84
N ILE A 3 24.81 22.57 -2.60
CA ILE A 3 23.44 23.10 -2.67
C ILE A 3 22.81 22.81 -4.04
N GLN A 4 23.60 22.86 -5.10
CA GLN A 4 23.15 22.55 -6.46
C GLN A 4 22.76 21.07 -6.61
N ASP A 5 23.50 20.15 -5.98
CA ASP A 5 23.18 18.72 -6.01
C ASP A 5 21.87 18.45 -5.25
N GLN A 6 21.66 19.12 -4.11
CA GLN A 6 20.44 19.03 -3.33
C GLN A 6 19.22 19.54 -4.11
N LYS A 7 19.38 20.67 -4.80
CA LYS A 7 18.33 21.25 -5.64
C LYS A 7 17.97 20.33 -6.80
N THR A 8 18.97 19.78 -7.47
CA THR A 8 18.77 18.80 -8.56
C THR A 8 18.07 17.55 -8.05
N PHE A 9 18.49 17.04 -6.89
CA PHE A 9 17.88 15.86 -6.28
C PHE A 9 16.39 16.10 -5.98
N LEU A 10 16.04 17.17 -5.25
CA LEU A 10 14.65 17.50 -4.92
C LEU A 10 13.79 17.78 -6.15
N SER A 11 14.35 18.43 -7.18
CA SER A 11 13.61 18.73 -8.43
C SER A 11 13.21 17.46 -9.21
N ASN A 12 13.82 16.32 -8.92
CA ASN A 12 13.47 15.02 -9.52
C ASN A 12 12.49 14.21 -8.67
N ILE A 13 12.14 14.72 -7.48
CA ILE A 13 11.21 14.03 -6.56
C ILE A 13 9.86 14.73 -6.58
N HIS A 14 8.81 13.95 -6.83
CA HIS A 14 7.45 14.45 -6.70
C HIS A 14 7.05 14.51 -5.21
N PRO A 15 6.45 15.57 -4.67
CA PRO A 15 5.91 16.77 -5.37
C PRO A 15 6.84 17.99 -5.37
N PHE A 16 8.11 17.88 -5.00
CA PHE A 16 9.02 19.04 -4.88
C PHE A 16 9.19 19.83 -6.20
N GLN A 17 8.91 19.19 -7.33
CA GLN A 17 8.90 19.82 -8.66
C GLN A 17 7.91 21.00 -8.80
N VAL A 18 6.84 21.04 -7.99
CA VAL A 18 5.84 22.11 -8.06
C VAL A 18 6.21 23.33 -7.21
N LEU A 19 7.32 23.25 -6.47
CA LEU A 19 7.80 24.36 -5.63
C LEU A 19 8.38 25.48 -6.50
N THR A 20 8.09 26.71 -6.13
CA THR A 20 8.77 27.87 -6.70
C THR A 20 10.24 27.88 -6.29
N SER A 21 11.09 28.63 -7.01
CA SER A 21 12.51 28.75 -6.66
C SER A 21 12.72 29.25 -5.22
N VAL A 22 11.89 30.16 -4.76
CA VAL A 22 11.97 30.69 -3.39
C VAL A 22 11.61 29.62 -2.35
N GLN A 23 10.56 28.84 -2.61
CA GLN A 23 10.16 27.72 -1.74
C GLN A 23 11.20 26.61 -1.72
N MET A 24 11.79 26.29 -2.87
CA MET A 24 12.87 25.32 -2.98
C MET A 24 14.11 25.75 -2.19
N ASP A 25 14.54 27.00 -2.34
CA ASP A 25 15.68 27.55 -1.61
C ASP A 25 15.42 27.59 -0.10
N MET A 26 14.18 27.91 0.33
CA MET A 26 13.74 27.82 1.72
C MET A 26 13.81 26.39 2.25
N CYS A 27 13.34 25.42 1.48
CA CYS A 27 13.39 24.00 1.82
C CYS A 27 14.83 23.55 2.05
N ILE A 28 15.71 23.79 1.08
CA ILE A 28 17.14 23.38 1.12
C ILE A 28 17.87 24.02 2.30
N LYS A 29 17.57 25.29 2.60
CA LYS A 29 18.21 26.01 3.72
C LYS A 29 17.90 25.37 5.09
N HIS A 30 16.79 24.68 5.21
CA HIS A 30 16.30 24.06 6.44
C HIS A 30 16.21 22.53 6.31
N MET A 31 17.07 21.97 5.48
CA MET A 31 17.19 20.55 5.23
C MET A 31 18.57 20.07 5.63
N ASP A 32 18.62 19.08 6.52
CA ASP A 32 19.83 18.45 6.97
C ASP A 32 19.97 17.03 6.40
N ILE A 33 21.19 16.50 6.41
CA ILE A 33 21.45 15.09 6.10
C ILE A 33 21.63 14.33 7.39
N ALA A 34 20.87 13.26 7.57
CA ALA A 34 20.95 12.38 8.71
C ALA A 34 21.33 10.95 8.32
N TYR A 35 21.96 10.26 9.27
CA TYR A 35 22.27 8.83 9.18
C TYR A 35 21.61 8.09 10.34
N TYR A 36 20.97 6.96 10.01
CA TYR A 36 20.35 6.08 10.97
C TYR A 36 20.76 4.64 10.70
N PRO A 37 21.32 3.93 11.71
CA PRO A 37 21.67 2.53 11.54
C PRO A 37 20.43 1.65 11.42
N LYS A 38 20.63 0.49 10.78
CA LYS A 38 19.64 -0.57 10.72
C LYS A 38 18.97 -0.81 12.09
N ASP A 39 17.71 -1.19 12.06
CA ASP A 39 16.86 -1.45 13.22
C ASP A 39 16.45 -0.23 14.07
N THR A 40 16.86 0.99 13.67
CA THR A 40 16.40 2.22 14.32
C THR A 40 14.90 2.43 14.06
N ILE A 41 14.12 2.69 15.11
CA ILE A 41 12.73 3.14 15.01
C ILE A 41 12.73 4.66 14.88
N LEU A 42 12.34 5.15 13.72
CA LEU A 42 12.29 6.59 13.41
C LEU A 42 11.00 7.21 13.94
N ILE A 43 9.90 6.55 13.73
CA ILE A 43 8.54 7.01 14.02
C ILE A 43 7.76 5.86 14.64
N SER A 44 6.94 6.16 15.63
CA SER A 44 6.00 5.23 16.26
C SER A 44 4.78 6.00 16.78
N PRO A 45 3.70 5.32 17.20
CA PRO A 45 2.55 5.97 17.83
C PRO A 45 2.93 6.86 19.02
N GLU A 46 4.01 6.54 19.70
CA GLU A 46 4.55 7.27 20.87
C GLU A 46 5.58 8.35 20.49
N LYS A 47 6.09 8.31 19.25
CA LYS A 47 7.19 9.17 18.78
C LYS A 47 6.84 9.81 17.45
N ILE A 48 6.14 10.95 17.50
CA ILE A 48 5.86 11.75 16.31
C ILE A 48 7.13 12.49 15.88
N PRO A 49 7.50 12.47 14.59
CA PRO A 49 8.71 13.10 14.10
C PRO A 49 8.62 14.62 14.11
N ASN A 50 9.78 15.27 14.21
CA ASN A 50 9.92 16.71 14.01
C ASN A 50 10.40 17.06 12.59
N TYR A 51 10.60 16.06 11.76
CA TYR A 51 11.16 16.19 10.42
C TYR A 51 10.34 15.40 9.41
N PHE A 52 10.30 15.90 8.19
CA PHE A 52 9.86 15.16 7.02
C PHE A 52 11.08 14.49 6.38
N PHE A 53 10.98 13.20 6.09
CA PHE A 53 12.11 12.39 5.65
C PHE A 53 12.05 12.11 4.15
N ILE A 54 13.22 12.18 3.47
CA ILE A 54 13.40 11.77 2.07
C ILE A 54 14.63 10.88 1.97
N ILE A 55 14.48 9.68 1.47
CA ILE A 55 15.55 8.67 1.43
C ILE A 55 16.56 8.99 0.32
N ILE A 56 17.84 9.12 0.71
CA ILE A 56 18.98 9.21 -0.21
C ILE A 56 19.52 7.80 -0.48
N LYS A 57 19.64 6.97 0.55
CA LYS A 57 20.17 5.61 0.48
C LYS A 57 19.63 4.77 1.65
N GLY A 58 19.47 3.47 1.43
CA GLY A 58 18.92 2.54 2.41
C GLY A 58 17.42 2.35 2.21
N SER A 59 16.76 1.75 3.17
CA SER A 59 15.32 1.46 3.13
C SER A 59 14.68 1.53 4.50
N VAL A 60 13.38 1.87 4.51
CA VAL A 60 12.54 1.99 5.70
C VAL A 60 11.26 1.18 5.48
N TYR A 61 10.87 0.39 6.47
CA TYR A 61 9.62 -0.34 6.45
C TYR A 61 8.62 0.29 7.42
N GLU A 62 7.38 0.38 6.94
CA GLU A 62 6.22 0.76 7.73
C GLU A 62 5.53 -0.49 8.25
N TYR A 63 5.29 -0.54 9.56
CA TYR A 63 4.65 -1.65 10.24
C TYR A 63 3.32 -1.21 10.85
N SER A 64 2.32 -2.08 10.77
CA SER A 64 1.10 -1.94 11.55
C SER A 64 1.36 -2.20 13.04
N ASN A 65 0.34 -1.96 13.89
CA ASN A 65 0.37 -2.32 15.31
C ASN A 65 0.48 -3.84 15.56
N GLU A 66 0.27 -4.67 14.55
CA GLU A 66 0.38 -6.12 14.59
C GLU A 66 1.71 -6.62 14.00
N ASP A 67 2.72 -5.74 13.85
CA ASP A 67 4.02 -6.02 13.23
C ASP A 67 3.95 -6.53 11.77
N ILE A 68 2.88 -6.23 11.06
CA ILE A 68 2.74 -6.55 9.64
C ILE A 68 3.36 -5.43 8.81
N ILE A 69 4.21 -5.77 7.84
CA ILE A 69 4.78 -4.81 6.90
C ILE A 69 3.67 -4.31 5.96
N LEU A 70 3.41 -3.01 6.02
CA LEU A 70 2.42 -2.33 5.19
C LEU A 70 3.05 -1.78 3.91
N MET A 71 4.22 -1.14 4.05
CA MET A 71 4.93 -0.47 2.95
C MET A 71 6.44 -0.61 3.13
N ASP A 72 7.16 -0.58 2.02
CA ASP A 72 8.61 -0.40 1.95
C ASP A 72 8.91 0.91 1.21
N TYR A 73 9.85 1.68 1.75
CA TYR A 73 10.29 2.95 1.21
C TYR A 73 11.78 2.86 0.87
N GLN A 74 12.15 3.33 -0.32
CA GLN A 74 13.49 3.21 -0.88
C GLN A 74 14.01 4.56 -1.38
N HIS A 75 15.11 4.52 -2.15
CA HIS A 75 15.74 5.72 -2.72
C HIS A 75 14.73 6.63 -3.44
N GLN A 76 14.75 7.91 -3.09
CA GLN A 76 13.87 8.99 -3.54
C GLN A 76 12.44 8.96 -2.97
N ASP A 77 12.08 7.95 -2.17
CA ASP A 77 10.80 7.97 -1.47
C ASP A 77 10.84 8.92 -0.26
N SER A 78 9.68 9.46 0.05
CA SER A 78 9.39 10.14 1.31
C SER A 78 8.34 9.37 2.09
N PHE A 79 8.37 9.46 3.41
CA PHE A 79 7.45 8.71 4.25
C PHE A 79 6.89 9.55 5.39
N ASP A 80 5.71 9.11 5.86
CA ASP A 80 5.00 9.64 7.02
C ASP A 80 4.73 11.16 7.04
N SER A 81 4.27 11.71 5.90
CA SER A 81 3.72 13.07 5.87
C SER A 81 2.50 13.24 6.79
N ASN A 82 1.74 12.17 7.01
CA ASN A 82 0.50 12.19 7.77
C ASN A 82 0.72 12.53 9.26
N SER A 83 1.73 11.95 9.91
CA SER A 83 2.04 12.27 11.31
C SER A 83 2.41 13.74 11.50
N LEU A 84 3.08 14.34 10.51
CA LEU A 84 3.42 15.75 10.54
C LEU A 84 2.20 16.64 10.37
N ILE A 85 1.31 16.31 9.43
CA ILE A 85 0.12 17.10 9.09
C ILE A 85 -0.93 17.00 10.21
N TYR A 86 -1.21 15.77 10.68
CA TYR A 86 -2.31 15.53 11.62
C TYR A 86 -1.86 15.42 13.09
N GLY A 87 -0.54 15.38 13.34
CA GLY A 87 0.00 15.25 14.70
C GLY A 87 -0.25 13.89 15.34
N LYS A 88 -0.52 12.84 14.53
CA LYS A 88 -0.86 11.51 14.98
C LYS A 88 -0.21 10.47 14.07
N CYS A 89 0.39 9.46 14.67
CA CYS A 89 0.92 8.28 13.97
C CYS A 89 0.25 7.03 14.49
N ASP A 90 -0.23 6.19 13.59
CA ASP A 90 -0.85 4.91 13.95
C ASP A 90 0.09 3.71 13.68
N ASN A 91 1.17 3.92 12.90
CA ASN A 91 2.10 2.89 12.44
C ASN A 91 3.53 3.16 12.95
N SER A 92 4.40 2.16 12.83
CA SER A 92 5.83 2.30 13.16
C SER A 92 6.68 2.28 11.89
N PHE A 93 7.70 3.14 11.82
CA PHE A 93 8.66 3.20 10.72
C PHE A 93 10.04 2.81 11.22
N LYS A 94 10.56 1.70 10.69
CA LYS A 94 11.82 1.11 11.11
C LYS A 94 12.80 1.03 9.95
N VAL A 95 14.05 1.41 10.21
CA VAL A 95 15.15 1.30 9.27
C VAL A 95 15.46 -0.18 9.02
N PHE A 96 15.35 -0.62 7.77
CA PHE A 96 15.65 -1.99 7.37
C PHE A 96 17.09 -2.15 6.88
N GLU A 97 17.60 -1.15 6.14
CA GLU A 97 19.01 -1.04 5.77
C GLU A 97 19.53 0.32 6.22
N ASP A 98 20.82 0.40 6.59
CA ASP A 98 21.45 1.66 7.01
C ASP A 98 20.98 2.83 6.16
N LEU A 99 20.37 3.82 6.80
CA LEU A 99 19.65 4.91 6.15
C LEU A 99 20.49 6.18 6.12
N ILE A 100 20.58 6.77 4.93
CA ILE A 100 20.97 8.17 4.74
C ILE A 100 19.77 8.89 4.15
N CYS A 101 19.29 9.92 4.82
CA CYS A 101 18.12 10.67 4.39
C CYS A 101 18.28 12.17 4.55
N TYR A 102 17.47 12.93 3.83
CA TYR A 102 17.22 14.33 4.15
C TYR A 102 16.14 14.44 5.22
N GLU A 103 16.34 15.38 6.13
CA GLU A 103 15.39 15.82 7.14
C GLU A 103 14.99 17.26 6.87
N ILE A 104 13.73 17.50 6.58
CA ILE A 104 13.16 18.83 6.43
C ILE A 104 12.40 19.16 7.72
N ASP A 105 12.72 20.28 8.36
CA ASP A 105 12.05 20.74 9.56
C ASP A 105 10.51 20.76 9.38
N LYS A 106 9.77 20.21 10.35
CA LYS A 106 8.31 20.15 10.35
C LYS A 106 7.65 21.49 10.05
N LYS A 107 8.18 22.59 10.62
CA LYS A 107 7.60 23.93 10.41
C LYS A 107 7.72 24.36 8.97
N ILE A 108 8.84 24.05 8.31
CA ILE A 108 9.06 24.34 6.89
C ILE A 108 8.15 23.49 6.01
N PHE A 109 8.07 22.19 6.30
CA PHE A 109 7.17 21.30 5.59
C PHE A 109 5.70 21.76 5.67
N LEU A 110 5.22 22.08 6.87
CA LEU A 110 3.84 22.57 7.06
C LEU A 110 3.64 23.92 6.37
N LYS A 111 4.63 24.82 6.39
CA LYS A 111 4.58 26.09 5.66
C LYS A 111 4.46 25.87 4.15
N LEU A 112 5.19 24.91 3.57
CA LEU A 112 5.04 24.56 2.16
C LEU A 112 3.63 24.03 1.84
N ILE A 113 3.06 23.22 2.73
CA ILE A 113 1.66 22.73 2.63
C ILE A 113 0.66 23.91 2.63
N GLU A 114 0.89 24.94 3.44
CA GLU A 114 0.01 26.10 3.52
C GLU A 114 0.12 27.03 2.32
N GLU A 115 1.35 27.25 1.83
CA GLU A 115 1.65 28.26 0.81
C GLU A 115 1.57 27.74 -0.63
N ASN A 116 1.54 26.42 -0.85
CA ASN A 116 1.53 25.83 -2.20
C ASN A 116 0.41 24.79 -2.32
N GLN A 117 -0.64 25.17 -3.05
CA GLN A 117 -1.82 24.32 -3.20
C GLN A 117 -1.52 22.99 -3.90
N LEU A 118 -0.66 22.97 -4.94
CA LEU A 118 -0.30 21.74 -5.65
C LEU A 118 0.50 20.79 -4.76
N PHE A 119 1.40 21.34 -3.93
CA PHE A 119 2.15 20.57 -2.96
C PHE A 119 1.23 19.99 -1.88
N LYS A 120 0.28 20.78 -1.38
CA LYS A 120 -0.76 20.33 -0.46
C LYS A 120 -1.63 19.22 -1.04
N ASP A 121 -2.13 19.41 -2.26
CA ASP A 121 -3.03 18.45 -2.91
C ASP A 121 -2.36 17.09 -3.12
N TYR A 122 -1.07 17.06 -3.39
CA TYR A 122 -0.32 15.81 -3.49
C TYR A 122 -0.41 15.00 -2.19
N PHE A 123 -0.09 15.61 -1.05
CA PHE A 123 -0.09 14.88 0.23
C PHE A 123 -1.51 14.54 0.72
N LEU A 124 -2.51 15.34 0.40
CA LEU A 124 -3.90 15.01 0.70
C LEU A 124 -4.43 13.89 -0.20
N ASN A 125 -4.08 13.90 -1.50
CA ASN A 125 -4.45 12.83 -2.43
C ASN A 125 -3.66 11.55 -2.17
N ASP A 126 -2.41 11.66 -1.72
CA ASP A 126 -1.58 10.50 -1.34
C ASP A 126 -2.22 9.69 -0.20
N LEU A 127 -2.90 10.35 0.73
CA LEU A 127 -3.68 9.67 1.77
C LEU A 127 -4.80 8.80 1.18
N VAL A 128 -5.54 9.33 0.20
CA VAL A 128 -6.61 8.57 -0.48
C VAL A 128 -6.00 7.40 -1.25
N ASN A 129 -4.89 7.62 -1.94
CA ASN A 129 -4.19 6.59 -2.70
C ASN A 129 -3.57 5.52 -1.77
N LYS A 130 -3.02 5.91 -0.61
CA LYS A 130 -2.51 4.96 0.40
C LYS A 130 -3.64 4.10 0.98
N ILE A 131 -4.79 4.68 1.28
CA ILE A 131 -5.96 3.93 1.72
C ILE A 131 -6.41 2.93 0.65
N GLN A 132 -6.39 3.34 -0.62
CA GLN A 132 -6.70 2.46 -1.75
C GLN A 132 -5.66 1.34 -1.89
N THR A 133 -4.37 1.68 -1.82
CA THR A 133 -3.25 0.72 -1.90
C THR A 133 -3.23 -0.25 -0.72
N LEU A 134 -3.61 0.19 0.48
CA LEU A 134 -3.75 -0.69 1.65
C LEU A 134 -4.91 -1.68 1.45
N LYS A 135 -6.05 -1.22 0.93
CA LYS A 135 -7.15 -2.12 0.54
C LYS A 135 -6.71 -3.12 -0.53
N ASP A 136 -5.95 -2.64 -1.54
CA ASP A 136 -5.41 -3.49 -2.60
C ASP A 136 -4.33 -4.44 -2.08
N LYS A 137 -3.52 -4.04 -1.08
CA LYS A 137 -2.53 -4.90 -0.42
C LYS A 137 -3.16 -5.93 0.52
N GLU A 138 -4.20 -5.59 1.25
CA GLU A 138 -5.00 -6.61 1.98
C GLU A 138 -5.56 -7.63 1.00
N TYR A 139 -6.08 -7.18 -0.14
CA TYR A 139 -6.53 -8.06 -1.22
C TYR A 139 -5.37 -8.87 -1.82
N THR A 140 -4.21 -8.26 -2.03
CA THR A 140 -3.00 -8.91 -2.57
C THR A 140 -2.37 -9.87 -1.55
N SER A 141 -2.41 -9.56 -0.25
CA SER A 141 -1.97 -10.47 0.83
C SER A 141 -2.88 -11.68 0.91
N LEU A 142 -4.18 -11.49 0.81
CA LEU A 142 -5.13 -12.61 0.66
C LEU A 142 -4.87 -13.37 -0.63
N LEU A 143 -4.67 -12.68 -1.77
CA LEU A 143 -4.35 -13.32 -3.04
C LEU A 143 -3.02 -14.07 -2.99
N SER A 144 -1.98 -13.56 -2.33
CA SER A 144 -0.70 -14.26 -2.22
C SER A 144 -0.81 -15.55 -1.40
N SER A 145 -1.62 -15.58 -0.36
CA SER A 145 -1.92 -16.81 0.36
C SER A 145 -2.70 -17.81 -0.51
N PHE A 146 -3.59 -17.32 -1.37
CA PHE A 146 -4.27 -18.17 -2.38
C PHE A 146 -3.33 -18.63 -3.50
N MET A 147 -2.36 -17.80 -3.91
CA MET A 147 -1.41 -18.19 -4.98
C MET A 147 -0.44 -19.31 -4.56
N ILE A 148 -0.18 -19.49 -3.28
CA ILE A 148 0.67 -20.55 -2.73
C ILE A 148 -0.17 -21.79 -2.38
N ALA A 149 -1.46 -21.60 -2.04
CA ALA A 149 -2.36 -22.68 -1.69
C ALA A 149 -2.63 -23.59 -2.89
N LYS A 150 -2.51 -24.89 -2.71
CA LYS A 150 -2.95 -25.86 -3.71
C LYS A 150 -4.46 -25.94 -3.68
N VAL A 151 -5.07 -26.27 -4.82
CA VAL A 151 -6.53 -26.45 -4.91
C VAL A 151 -7.05 -27.43 -3.85
N GLN A 152 -6.29 -28.48 -3.54
CA GLN A 152 -6.63 -29.44 -2.50
C GLN A 152 -6.75 -28.83 -1.10
N ASP A 153 -5.96 -27.78 -0.82
CA ASP A 153 -5.93 -27.14 0.53
C ASP A 153 -7.12 -26.18 0.73
N THR A 154 -7.78 -25.80 -0.37
CA THR A 154 -8.96 -24.91 -0.39
C THR A 154 -10.26 -25.67 -0.65
N LEU A 155 -10.21 -26.99 -0.78
CA LEU A 155 -11.40 -27.80 -1.02
C LEU A 155 -12.23 -27.90 0.27
N ILE A 156 -13.34 -27.17 0.31
CA ILE A 156 -14.24 -27.10 1.47
C ILE A 156 -15.42 -28.07 1.31
N HIS A 157 -15.87 -28.28 0.06
CA HIS A 157 -17.01 -29.14 -0.26
C HIS A 157 -16.76 -29.96 -1.52
N GLU A 158 -17.37 -31.14 -1.61
CA GLU A 158 -17.40 -31.91 -2.84
C GLU A 158 -18.22 -31.18 -3.91
N ALA A 159 -17.73 -31.20 -5.15
CA ALA A 159 -18.44 -30.56 -6.25
C ALA A 159 -19.74 -31.32 -6.60
N CYS A 160 -20.83 -30.59 -6.75
CA CYS A 160 -22.05 -31.16 -7.30
C CYS A 160 -21.94 -31.29 -8.82
N ILE A 161 -21.70 -32.52 -9.31
CA ILE A 161 -21.58 -32.84 -10.72
C ILE A 161 -22.82 -33.55 -11.20
N PHE A 162 -23.49 -32.97 -12.19
CA PHE A 162 -24.74 -33.49 -12.77
C PHE A 162 -24.50 -33.90 -14.24
N ASN A 163 -25.29 -34.86 -14.72
CA ASN A 163 -25.32 -35.21 -16.14
C ASN A 163 -26.12 -34.13 -16.92
N GLU A 164 -25.76 -33.91 -18.19
CA GLU A 164 -26.47 -32.95 -19.07
C GLU A 164 -27.97 -33.19 -19.21
N ASN A 165 -28.44 -34.39 -18.96
CA ASN A 165 -29.88 -34.75 -19.00
C ASN A 165 -30.60 -34.55 -17.65
N THR A 166 -29.91 -34.14 -16.59
CA THR A 166 -30.53 -33.85 -15.30
C THR A 166 -31.40 -32.59 -15.41
N LYS A 167 -32.62 -32.63 -14.85
CA LYS A 167 -33.46 -31.44 -14.83
C LYS A 167 -32.80 -30.34 -14.01
N LEU A 168 -32.82 -29.11 -14.55
CA LEU A 168 -32.22 -27.96 -13.90
C LEU A 168 -32.74 -27.71 -12.49
N LEU A 169 -34.06 -27.90 -12.27
CA LEU A 169 -34.69 -27.74 -10.96
C LEU A 169 -34.11 -28.71 -9.93
N ASP A 170 -33.94 -29.97 -10.30
CA ASP A 170 -33.39 -31.01 -9.43
C ASP A 170 -31.92 -30.73 -9.09
N ALA A 171 -31.13 -30.26 -10.07
CA ALA A 171 -29.75 -29.84 -9.88
C ALA A 171 -29.65 -28.64 -8.93
N ILE A 172 -30.52 -27.63 -9.06
CA ILE A 172 -30.56 -26.46 -8.18
C ILE A 172 -30.92 -26.88 -6.76
N GLN A 173 -31.95 -27.70 -6.58
CA GLN A 173 -32.40 -28.14 -5.27
C GLN A 173 -31.26 -28.89 -4.54
N GLN A 174 -30.63 -29.83 -5.20
CA GLN A 174 -29.53 -30.60 -4.63
C GLN A 174 -28.27 -29.75 -4.35
N SER A 175 -28.00 -28.72 -5.18
CA SER A 175 -26.92 -27.76 -4.92
C SER A 175 -27.19 -26.92 -3.67
N MET A 176 -28.43 -26.50 -3.46
CA MET A 176 -28.86 -25.78 -2.25
C MET A 176 -28.70 -26.63 -0.99
N GLU A 177 -29.12 -27.92 -1.05
CA GLU A 177 -28.93 -28.87 0.06
C GLU A 177 -27.45 -29.04 0.43
N ASN A 178 -26.58 -29.09 -0.58
CA ASN A 178 -25.12 -29.20 -0.41
C ASN A 178 -24.40 -27.86 -0.17
N ARG A 179 -25.14 -26.76 -0.07
CA ARG A 179 -24.61 -25.38 0.14
C ARG A 179 -23.57 -24.97 -0.91
N THR A 180 -23.76 -25.38 -2.16
CA THR A 180 -22.90 -24.97 -3.28
C THR A 180 -23.63 -23.95 -4.16
N SER A 181 -22.92 -22.90 -4.58
CA SER A 181 -23.44 -21.87 -5.50
C SER A 181 -23.10 -22.15 -6.97
N THR A 182 -22.46 -23.29 -7.22
CA THR A 182 -21.97 -23.67 -8.55
C THR A 182 -22.41 -25.09 -8.90
N ILE A 183 -23.05 -25.23 -10.04
CA ILE A 183 -23.45 -26.50 -10.62
C ILE A 183 -22.48 -26.86 -11.73
N ILE A 184 -21.86 -28.01 -11.64
CA ILE A 184 -20.99 -28.55 -12.68
C ILE A 184 -21.80 -29.57 -13.49
N VAL A 185 -21.83 -29.39 -14.80
CA VAL A 185 -22.53 -30.30 -15.71
C VAL A 185 -21.50 -31.08 -16.53
N LYS A 186 -21.60 -32.41 -16.48
CA LYS A 186 -20.77 -33.31 -17.30
C LYS A 186 -21.58 -33.75 -18.50
N THR A 187 -21.05 -33.51 -19.71
CA THR A 187 -21.68 -33.95 -20.96
C THR A 187 -21.35 -35.39 -21.28
N ASN A 188 -22.12 -36.00 -22.19
CA ASN A 188 -21.86 -37.36 -22.69
C ASN A 188 -20.54 -37.46 -23.48
N THR A 189 -20.00 -36.34 -23.95
CA THR A 189 -18.68 -36.24 -24.61
C THR A 189 -17.56 -36.04 -23.61
N ASN A 190 -17.81 -36.18 -22.31
CA ASN A 190 -16.82 -36.03 -21.23
C ASN A 190 -16.29 -34.58 -21.09
N GLN A 191 -17.03 -33.57 -21.58
CA GLN A 191 -16.77 -32.15 -21.36
C GLN A 191 -17.49 -31.68 -20.10
N TYR A 192 -17.01 -30.59 -19.51
CA TYR A 192 -17.60 -30.00 -18.31
C TYR A 192 -18.08 -28.58 -18.60
N GLY A 193 -19.27 -28.26 -18.14
CA GLY A 193 -19.86 -26.92 -18.13
C GLY A 193 -20.10 -26.46 -16.69
N ILE A 194 -20.25 -25.16 -16.51
CA ILE A 194 -20.53 -24.55 -15.20
C ILE A 194 -21.77 -23.69 -15.33
N ILE A 195 -22.67 -23.82 -14.36
CA ILE A 195 -23.83 -22.93 -14.18
C ILE A 195 -23.65 -22.26 -12.81
N THR A 196 -23.71 -20.93 -12.81
CA THR A 196 -23.61 -20.10 -11.58
C THR A 196 -24.88 -19.29 -11.38
N ASP A 197 -25.09 -18.78 -10.16
CA ASP A 197 -26.26 -17.97 -9.80
C ASP A 197 -26.46 -16.74 -10.70
N SER A 198 -25.39 -16.23 -11.31
CA SER A 198 -25.46 -15.10 -12.24
C SER A 198 -26.13 -15.43 -13.58
N ILE A 199 -26.21 -16.71 -13.95
CA ILE A 199 -26.84 -17.19 -15.19
C ILE A 199 -28.32 -17.50 -14.97
N LEU A 200 -28.71 -17.71 -13.72
CA LEU A 200 -30.08 -18.06 -13.34
C LEU A 200 -30.98 -16.85 -13.01
N LYS A 201 -30.44 -15.64 -13.12
CA LYS A 201 -31.17 -14.35 -13.03
C LYS A 201 -31.54 -13.84 -14.39
#